data_d1731b4ed5f7a5b0b1d46ecfe597482b
#
_entry.id   d1731b4ed5f7a5b0b1d46ecfe597482b
#
_cell.length_a   1.000
_cell.length_b   1.000
_cell.length_c   1.000
_cell.angle_alpha   90.00
_cell.angle_beta   90.00
_cell.angle_gamma   90.00
#
_symmetry.space_group_name_H-M   'P 1'
#
loop_
_entity.id
_entity.type
_entity.pdbx_description
1 polymer ?
#
loop_
_entity_poly.entity_id
_entity_poly.type
_entity_poly.pdbx_seq_one_letter_code
_entity_poly.pdbx_strand_id
1 'polypeptide(L)'
;MNNKMNIPLSGIIPPLVTPLLDDDVLDVEGLQRLIEHLIAGGVHALFVLGTTGESQSLSYKLRVEMIKNTCRIAKGRLPVLVCISDTSIVESVNLACLAADHGADAVVSAPPYYFATGQPELIEFYEHLLPQLPLPLFLYNMPTHTKVNFAPATIQRIAENPGVIGFKDSSANTVYFQSVMYAMKDNPDFSMLVGPEELMAESVLLGAHGGVNGGANMFPELYVSLYNAAKNADMEELRRLQEKVMQISATIYTVGQHGSSYLKGLKCALSLLGICSDYVAAPFHKFEQRERGKIWKALQNLGVDVVLR
;
A
#
# COMPACT_ATOMS: atom_id res chain seq x y z
N MET A 1 -20.28 -3.96 14.88
CA MET A 1 -19.21 -3.75 15.87
C MET A 1 -18.12 -2.98 15.14
N ASN A 2 -17.88 -1.72 15.47
CA ASN A 2 -16.74 -0.99 14.93
C ASN A 2 -15.47 -1.66 15.48
N ASN A 3 -14.77 -2.40 14.64
CA ASN A 3 -13.43 -2.85 14.95
C ASN A 3 -12.55 -1.58 14.94
N LYS A 4 -12.41 -0.95 16.11
CA LYS A 4 -11.53 0.20 16.24
C LYS A 4 -10.13 -0.27 15.88
N MET A 5 -9.54 0.36 14.89
CA MET A 5 -8.15 0.14 14.48
C MET A 5 -7.25 0.28 15.71
N ASN A 6 -6.46 -0.75 16.00
CA ASN A 6 -5.47 -0.66 17.07
C ASN A 6 -4.38 0.35 16.70
N ILE A 7 -3.97 1.16 17.65
CA ILE A 7 -2.87 2.12 17.51
C ILE A 7 -1.76 1.71 18.50
N PRO A 8 -0.51 1.58 18.05
CA PRO A 8 -0.05 1.72 16.65
C PRO A 8 -0.57 0.59 15.74
N LEU A 9 -0.97 0.95 14.52
CA LEU A 9 -1.33 -0.04 13.49
C LEU A 9 -0.10 -0.86 13.12
N SER A 10 -0.21 -2.17 13.21
CA SER A 10 0.91 -3.09 13.03
C SER A 10 0.56 -4.24 12.09
N GLY A 11 1.58 -4.86 11.49
CA GLY A 11 1.40 -6.03 10.64
C GLY A 11 1.49 -5.73 9.15
N ILE A 12 0.87 -6.58 8.35
CA ILE A 12 0.88 -6.47 6.88
C ILE A 12 -0.40 -5.81 6.39
N ILE A 13 -0.22 -4.73 5.62
CA ILE A 13 -1.28 -3.87 5.09
C ILE A 13 -1.11 -3.80 3.56
N PRO A 14 -1.67 -4.75 2.80
CA PRO A 14 -1.52 -4.74 1.34
C PRO A 14 -2.05 -3.44 0.72
N PRO A 15 -1.25 -2.77 -0.13
CA PRO A 15 -1.76 -1.74 -1.00
C PRO A 15 -2.51 -2.43 -2.14
N LEU A 16 -3.84 -2.48 -2.07
CA LEU A 16 -4.67 -3.20 -3.02
C LEU A 16 -4.43 -2.70 -4.45
N VAL A 17 -4.28 -3.62 -5.39
CA VAL A 17 -4.49 -3.27 -6.80
C VAL A 17 -5.94 -2.84 -7.00
N THR A 18 -6.21 -2.02 -7.99
CA THR A 18 -7.59 -1.74 -8.44
C THR A 18 -7.93 -2.70 -9.58
N PRO A 19 -8.77 -3.72 -9.34
CA PRO A 19 -9.19 -4.62 -10.40
C PRO A 19 -10.07 -3.88 -11.42
N LEU A 20 -9.73 -3.96 -12.70
CA LEU A 20 -10.42 -3.27 -13.78
C LEU A 20 -10.84 -4.26 -14.87
N LEU A 21 -12.00 -4.03 -15.48
CA LEU A 21 -12.45 -4.72 -16.68
C LEU A 21 -12.17 -3.88 -17.93
N ASP A 22 -12.17 -2.56 -17.81
CA ASP A 22 -11.91 -1.57 -18.85
C ASP A 22 -11.44 -0.27 -18.21
N ASP A 23 -11.12 0.76 -18.98
CA ASP A 23 -10.54 2.05 -18.53
C ASP A 23 -11.31 2.73 -17.39
N ASP A 24 -12.64 2.62 -17.38
CA ASP A 24 -13.48 3.23 -16.33
C ASP A 24 -14.51 2.24 -15.77
N VAL A 25 -14.14 0.94 -15.71
CA VAL A 25 -15.02 -0.13 -15.22
C VAL A 25 -14.32 -0.97 -14.17
N LEU A 26 -14.80 -0.87 -12.92
CA LEU A 26 -14.29 -1.68 -11.81
C LEU A 26 -14.71 -3.15 -11.95
N ASP A 27 -13.77 -4.08 -11.79
CA ASP A 27 -14.03 -5.51 -11.59
C ASP A 27 -14.44 -5.75 -10.13
N VAL A 28 -15.73 -5.55 -9.83
CA VAL A 28 -16.26 -5.68 -8.46
C VAL A 28 -16.14 -7.12 -7.96
N GLU A 29 -16.33 -8.11 -8.83
CA GLU A 29 -16.19 -9.52 -8.45
C GLU A 29 -14.72 -9.87 -8.19
N GLY A 30 -13.80 -9.37 -9.02
CA GLY A 30 -12.36 -9.51 -8.79
C GLY A 30 -11.92 -8.82 -7.50
N LEU A 31 -12.45 -7.64 -7.21
CA LEU A 31 -12.20 -6.95 -5.95
C LEU A 31 -12.70 -7.77 -4.75
N GLN A 32 -13.87 -8.38 -4.88
CA GLN A 32 -14.39 -9.24 -3.83
C GLN A 32 -13.49 -10.46 -3.59
N ARG A 33 -13.08 -11.16 -4.67
CA ARG A 33 -12.15 -12.30 -4.55
C ARG A 33 -10.81 -11.87 -3.93
N LEU A 34 -10.28 -10.72 -4.34
CA LEU A 34 -9.04 -10.18 -3.79
C LEU A 34 -9.16 -9.93 -2.28
N ILE A 35 -10.20 -9.25 -1.84
CA ILE A 35 -10.39 -8.94 -0.41
C ILE A 35 -10.58 -10.23 0.40
N GLU A 36 -11.36 -11.20 -0.08
CA GLU A 36 -11.52 -12.49 0.62
C GLU A 36 -10.20 -13.27 0.69
N HIS A 37 -9.40 -13.26 -0.39
CA HIS A 37 -8.06 -13.84 -0.42
C HIS A 37 -7.14 -13.21 0.63
N LEU A 38 -7.16 -11.88 0.74
CA LEU A 38 -6.34 -11.16 1.72
C LEU A 38 -6.77 -11.45 3.16
N ILE A 39 -8.08 -11.48 3.42
CA ILE A 39 -8.62 -11.82 4.75
C ILE A 39 -8.26 -13.26 5.12
N ALA A 40 -8.41 -14.20 4.20
CA ALA A 40 -8.04 -15.59 4.42
C ALA A 40 -6.54 -15.76 4.72
N GLY A 41 -5.69 -14.96 4.07
CA GLY A 41 -4.24 -14.93 4.29
C GLY A 41 -3.81 -14.18 5.56
N GLY A 42 -4.75 -13.65 6.35
CA GLY A 42 -4.49 -13.11 7.69
C GLY A 42 -3.85 -11.71 7.70
N VAL A 43 -4.03 -10.89 6.65
CA VAL A 43 -3.53 -9.51 6.65
C VAL A 43 -4.22 -8.67 7.73
N HIS A 44 -3.59 -7.55 8.12
CA HIS A 44 -4.00 -6.79 9.29
C HIS A 44 -4.87 -5.56 8.99
N ALA A 45 -4.78 -5.04 7.77
CA ALA A 45 -5.62 -3.96 7.24
C ALA A 45 -5.58 -3.96 5.71
N LEU A 46 -6.44 -3.16 5.08
CA LEU A 46 -6.48 -2.95 3.63
C LEU A 46 -6.13 -1.50 3.33
N PHE A 47 -5.29 -1.28 2.31
CA PHE A 47 -4.95 0.07 1.88
C PHE A 47 -5.32 0.27 0.41
N VAL A 48 -6.27 1.16 0.12
CA VAL A 48 -6.78 1.41 -1.23
C VAL A 48 -6.34 2.75 -1.80
N LEU A 49 -6.33 2.84 -3.11
CA LEU A 49 -5.98 4.04 -3.87
C LEU A 49 -4.53 4.52 -3.63
N GLY A 50 -3.63 3.63 -3.18
CA GLY A 50 -2.20 3.90 -3.18
C GLY A 50 -1.60 3.83 -4.59
N THR A 51 -0.27 3.91 -4.69
CA THR A 51 0.47 3.78 -5.97
C THR A 51 0.17 2.45 -6.67
N THR A 52 0.16 1.34 -5.94
CA THR A 52 -0.21 0.02 -6.44
C THR A 52 -1.68 -0.04 -6.90
N GLY A 53 -2.54 0.78 -6.31
CA GLY A 53 -3.95 0.93 -6.69
C GLY A 53 -4.18 1.87 -7.88
N GLU A 54 -3.12 2.36 -8.54
CA GLU A 54 -3.19 3.19 -9.75
C GLU A 54 -3.98 4.50 -9.57
N SER A 55 -4.15 5.01 -8.35
CA SER A 55 -5.08 6.09 -8.05
C SER A 55 -4.95 7.31 -8.96
N GLN A 56 -3.72 7.64 -9.38
CA GLN A 56 -3.45 8.81 -10.22
C GLN A 56 -3.90 8.63 -11.68
N SER A 57 -4.15 7.38 -12.10
CA SER A 57 -4.65 7.04 -13.44
C SER A 57 -6.16 6.74 -13.45
N LEU A 58 -6.80 6.71 -12.29
CA LEU A 58 -8.24 6.44 -12.17
C LEU A 58 -9.07 7.73 -12.24
N SER A 59 -10.22 7.68 -12.87
CA SER A 59 -11.22 8.74 -12.75
C SER A 59 -11.69 8.90 -11.30
N TYR A 60 -12.18 10.07 -10.94
CA TYR A 60 -12.77 10.27 -9.60
C TYR A 60 -13.96 9.35 -9.36
N LYS A 61 -14.75 9.04 -10.39
CA LYS A 61 -15.82 8.05 -10.33
C LYS A 61 -15.29 6.69 -9.87
N LEU A 62 -14.24 6.18 -10.49
CA LEU A 62 -13.62 4.91 -10.11
C LEU A 62 -13.02 4.93 -8.70
N ARG A 63 -12.39 6.03 -8.31
CA ARG A 63 -11.88 6.19 -6.92
C ARG A 63 -13.01 6.05 -5.91
N VAL A 64 -14.14 6.70 -6.18
CA VAL A 64 -15.37 6.60 -5.35
C VAL A 64 -15.89 5.17 -5.31
N GLU A 65 -16.01 4.49 -6.46
CA GLU A 65 -16.47 3.10 -6.55
C GLU A 65 -15.54 2.14 -5.80
N MET A 66 -14.22 2.35 -5.90
CA MET A 66 -13.23 1.54 -5.18
C MET A 66 -13.39 1.67 -3.66
N ILE A 67 -13.53 2.89 -3.13
CA ILE A 67 -13.76 3.13 -1.70
C ILE A 67 -15.05 2.44 -1.24
N LYS A 68 -16.17 2.73 -1.90
CA LYS A 68 -17.49 2.18 -1.56
C LYS A 68 -17.50 0.65 -1.52
N ASN A 69 -16.97 0.03 -2.58
CA ASN A 69 -16.99 -1.42 -2.69
C ASN A 69 -16.02 -2.07 -1.70
N THR A 70 -14.82 -1.50 -1.48
CA THR A 70 -13.88 -2.04 -0.49
C THR A 70 -14.48 -2.02 0.91
N CYS A 71 -15.00 -0.88 1.37
CA CYS A 71 -15.61 -0.78 2.70
C CYS A 71 -16.83 -1.72 2.84
N ARG A 72 -17.67 -1.79 1.82
CA ARG A 72 -18.84 -2.70 1.78
C ARG A 72 -18.43 -4.17 1.87
N ILE A 73 -17.38 -4.59 1.15
CA ILE A 73 -16.91 -5.98 1.13
C ILE A 73 -16.16 -6.31 2.41
N ALA A 74 -15.28 -5.43 2.88
CA ALA A 74 -14.55 -5.63 4.13
C ALA A 74 -15.49 -5.78 5.33
N LYS A 75 -16.63 -5.07 5.35
CA LYS A 75 -17.67 -5.15 6.40
C LYS A 75 -17.13 -5.04 7.82
N GLY A 76 -16.11 -4.22 8.04
CA GLY A 76 -15.46 -4.07 9.34
C GLY A 76 -14.68 -5.30 9.83
N ARG A 77 -14.41 -6.29 8.97
CA ARG A 77 -13.55 -7.42 9.30
C ARG A 77 -12.08 -7.04 9.41
N LEU A 78 -11.68 -6.02 8.66
CA LEU A 78 -10.34 -5.42 8.68
C LEU A 78 -10.48 -3.90 8.60
N PRO A 79 -9.55 -3.14 9.22
CA PRO A 79 -9.44 -1.71 8.98
C PRO A 79 -9.20 -1.40 7.50
N VAL A 80 -9.78 -0.31 7.01
CA VAL A 80 -9.61 0.19 5.65
C VAL A 80 -8.95 1.57 5.69
N LEU A 81 -7.78 1.69 5.07
CA LEU A 81 -7.05 2.93 4.89
C LEU A 81 -7.27 3.42 3.45
N VAL A 82 -7.57 4.69 3.27
CA VAL A 82 -7.85 5.28 1.95
C VAL A 82 -6.82 6.35 1.61
N CYS A 83 -6.09 6.18 0.50
CA CYS A 83 -5.23 7.25 0.00
C CYS A 83 -6.07 8.37 -0.60
N ILE A 84 -5.85 9.58 -0.07
CA ILE A 84 -6.53 10.79 -0.49
C ILE A 84 -5.61 11.78 -1.22
N SER A 85 -4.39 11.32 -1.58
CA SER A 85 -3.39 12.19 -2.22
C SER A 85 -3.90 12.73 -3.54
N ASP A 86 -3.96 14.04 -3.64
CA ASP A 86 -4.31 14.77 -4.85
C ASP A 86 -3.48 16.06 -4.95
N THR A 87 -3.45 16.67 -6.13
CA THR A 87 -2.88 18.02 -6.32
C THR A 87 -3.82 19.11 -5.85
N SER A 88 -5.12 18.79 -5.75
CA SER A 88 -6.17 19.65 -5.20
C SER A 88 -6.48 19.25 -3.76
N ILE A 89 -6.26 20.15 -2.81
CA ILE A 89 -6.62 19.92 -1.41
C ILE A 89 -8.13 19.69 -1.23
N VAL A 90 -8.94 20.36 -2.06
CA VAL A 90 -10.40 20.18 -2.04
C VAL A 90 -10.79 18.76 -2.40
N GLU A 91 -10.15 18.16 -3.41
CA GLU A 91 -10.40 16.77 -3.79
C GLU A 91 -9.88 15.77 -2.74
N SER A 92 -8.78 16.08 -2.09
CA SER A 92 -8.29 15.30 -0.94
C SER A 92 -9.33 15.27 0.20
N VAL A 93 -9.91 16.42 0.52
CA VAL A 93 -10.97 16.53 1.56
C VAL A 93 -12.24 15.80 1.11
N ASN A 94 -12.67 15.97 -0.15
CA ASN A 94 -13.85 15.27 -0.69
C ASN A 94 -13.70 13.75 -0.58
N LEU A 95 -12.54 13.21 -0.95
CA LEU A 95 -12.25 11.78 -0.82
C LEU A 95 -12.21 11.32 0.65
N ALA A 96 -11.67 12.16 1.55
CA ALA A 96 -11.64 11.84 2.98
C ALA A 96 -13.04 11.78 3.59
N CYS A 97 -13.91 12.75 3.27
CA CYS A 97 -15.31 12.73 3.72
C CYS A 97 -16.04 11.50 3.16
N LEU A 98 -15.88 11.21 1.89
CA LEU A 98 -16.47 10.03 1.28
C LEU A 98 -15.97 8.73 1.93
N ALA A 99 -14.68 8.64 2.25
CA ALA A 99 -14.10 7.48 2.93
C ALA A 99 -14.74 7.29 4.32
N ALA A 100 -14.91 8.37 5.09
CA ALA A 100 -15.57 8.35 6.38
C ALA A 100 -17.03 7.90 6.28
N ASP A 101 -17.79 8.45 5.31
CA ASP A 101 -19.22 8.12 5.07
C ASP A 101 -19.41 6.64 4.73
N HIS A 102 -18.40 6.00 4.13
CA HIS A 102 -18.43 4.57 3.79
C HIS A 102 -17.77 3.65 4.83
N GLY A 103 -17.30 4.22 5.96
CA GLY A 103 -16.78 3.44 7.08
C GLY A 103 -15.32 3.03 6.95
N ALA A 104 -14.49 3.82 6.27
CA ALA A 104 -13.03 3.71 6.36
C ALA A 104 -12.55 4.12 7.76
N ASP A 105 -11.38 3.61 8.17
CA ASP A 105 -10.84 3.80 9.51
C ASP A 105 -9.76 4.89 9.57
N ALA A 106 -9.05 5.13 8.46
CA ALA A 106 -8.02 6.16 8.36
C ALA A 106 -7.84 6.62 6.91
N VAL A 107 -7.20 7.77 6.75
CA VAL A 107 -6.76 8.27 5.44
C VAL A 107 -5.23 8.32 5.36
N VAL A 108 -4.71 8.29 4.14
CA VAL A 108 -3.28 8.34 3.84
C VAL A 108 -3.03 9.47 2.86
N SER A 109 -2.06 10.35 3.13
CA SER A 109 -1.72 11.45 2.23
C SER A 109 -0.22 11.52 1.96
N ALA A 110 0.15 11.50 0.68
CA ALA A 110 1.47 11.91 0.22
C ALA A 110 1.49 13.42 -0.03
N PRO A 111 2.70 14.05 -0.10
CA PRO A 111 2.83 15.45 -0.51
C PRO A 111 2.17 15.73 -1.86
N PRO A 112 1.75 16.96 -2.13
CA PRO A 112 1.38 17.40 -3.48
C PRO A 112 2.50 17.05 -4.47
N TYR A 113 2.16 16.50 -5.63
CA TYR A 113 3.14 15.85 -6.50
C TYR A 113 3.45 16.57 -7.82
N TYR A 114 2.71 17.60 -8.21
CA TYR A 114 2.97 18.34 -9.43
C TYR A 114 4.03 19.44 -9.23
N PHE A 115 3.83 20.29 -8.22
CA PHE A 115 4.82 21.26 -7.79
C PHE A 115 5.64 20.69 -6.63
N ALA A 116 6.97 20.78 -6.71
CA ALA A 116 7.84 20.42 -5.61
C ALA A 116 7.70 21.45 -4.48
N THR A 117 7.33 21.01 -3.30
CA THR A 117 7.17 21.84 -2.10
C THR A 117 8.41 21.76 -1.21
N GLY A 118 8.76 22.90 -0.58
CA GLY A 118 9.75 22.94 0.49
C GLY A 118 9.18 22.42 1.82
N GLN A 119 10.06 22.16 2.81
CA GLN A 119 9.64 21.65 4.11
C GLN A 119 8.64 22.59 4.85
N PRO A 120 8.84 23.92 4.85
CA PRO A 120 7.85 24.83 5.44
C PRO A 120 6.48 24.76 4.74
N GLU A 121 6.46 24.69 3.41
CA GLU A 121 5.22 24.58 2.62
C GLU A 121 4.50 23.24 2.87
N LEU A 122 5.25 22.17 3.14
CA LEU A 122 4.66 20.89 3.56
C LEU A 122 3.97 21.01 4.92
N ILE A 123 4.59 21.70 5.87
CA ILE A 123 3.98 21.93 7.18
C ILE A 123 2.68 22.72 6.99
N GLU A 124 2.72 23.85 6.26
CA GLU A 124 1.55 24.66 5.98
C GLU A 124 0.44 23.86 5.26
N PHE A 125 0.81 23.00 4.29
CA PHE A 125 -0.14 22.14 3.59
C PHE A 125 -0.89 21.21 4.57
N TYR A 126 -0.17 20.54 5.47
CA TYR A 126 -0.82 19.64 6.42
C TYR A 126 -1.55 20.39 7.54
N GLU A 127 -1.07 21.53 7.98
CA GLU A 127 -1.80 22.41 8.92
C GLU A 127 -3.13 22.91 8.34
N HIS A 128 -3.18 23.11 7.01
CA HIS A 128 -4.42 23.45 6.32
C HIS A 128 -5.33 22.24 6.06
N LEU A 129 -4.77 21.08 5.75
CA LEU A 129 -5.53 19.85 5.45
C LEU A 129 -6.15 19.23 6.70
N LEU A 130 -5.36 19.06 7.77
CA LEU A 130 -5.74 18.29 8.98
C LEU A 130 -7.06 18.73 9.63
N PRO A 131 -7.36 20.02 9.81
CA PRO A 131 -8.64 20.45 10.43
C PRO A 131 -9.88 20.06 9.63
N GLN A 132 -9.72 19.69 8.34
CA GLN A 132 -10.81 19.35 7.44
C GLN A 132 -11.02 17.82 7.33
N LEU A 133 -10.12 17.01 7.91
CA LEU A 133 -10.20 15.56 7.82
C LEU A 133 -11.12 14.96 8.88
N PRO A 134 -12.11 14.15 8.50
CA PRO A 134 -12.99 13.44 9.44
C PRO A 134 -12.36 12.18 10.05
N LEU A 135 -11.21 11.74 9.53
CA LEU A 135 -10.51 10.51 9.91
C LEU A 135 -9.04 10.79 10.24
N PRO A 136 -8.41 9.96 11.08
CA PRO A 136 -6.98 10.07 11.36
C PRO A 136 -6.13 9.85 10.10
N LEU A 137 -4.96 10.48 10.08
CA LEU A 137 -4.07 10.55 8.92
C LEU A 137 -2.78 9.75 9.12
N PHE A 138 -2.41 8.99 8.08
CA PHE A 138 -1.04 8.52 7.86
C PHE A 138 -0.34 9.43 6.85
N LEU A 139 0.84 9.92 7.18
CA LEU A 139 1.72 10.57 6.20
C LEU A 139 2.35 9.51 5.29
N TYR A 140 2.50 9.82 4.02
CA TYR A 140 3.07 8.90 3.04
C TYR A 140 4.25 9.52 2.29
N ASN A 141 5.42 8.95 2.45
CA ASN A 141 6.64 9.34 1.75
C ASN A 141 6.88 8.47 0.52
N MET A 142 6.79 9.06 -0.66
CA MET A 142 7.04 8.40 -1.95
C MET A 142 7.84 9.33 -2.88
N PRO A 143 9.10 9.64 -2.55
CA PRO A 143 9.84 10.72 -3.19
C PRO A 143 10.09 10.52 -4.69
N THR A 144 10.15 9.27 -5.16
CA THR A 144 10.28 8.97 -6.59
C THR A 144 9.08 9.45 -7.42
N HIS A 145 7.91 9.58 -6.81
CA HIS A 145 6.67 10.03 -7.46
C HIS A 145 6.35 11.48 -7.11
N THR A 146 6.43 11.84 -5.83
CA THR A 146 6.09 13.19 -5.36
C THR A 146 7.23 14.20 -5.56
N LYS A 147 8.46 13.74 -5.82
CA LYS A 147 9.67 14.56 -5.93
C LYS A 147 10.04 15.30 -4.63
N VAL A 148 9.38 14.95 -3.55
CA VAL A 148 9.57 15.55 -2.22
C VAL A 148 9.80 14.43 -1.22
N ASN A 149 10.79 14.63 -0.36
CA ASN A 149 11.09 13.74 0.77
C ASN A 149 10.83 14.53 2.06
N PHE A 150 10.07 13.97 2.98
CA PHE A 150 9.87 14.59 4.28
C PHE A 150 11.18 14.59 5.09
N ALA A 151 11.58 15.74 5.63
CA ALA A 151 12.62 15.72 6.65
C ALA A 151 12.07 15.12 7.97
N PRO A 152 12.88 14.39 8.75
CA PRO A 152 12.42 13.86 10.03
C PRO A 152 11.80 14.91 10.95
N ALA A 153 12.39 16.12 11.04
CA ALA A 153 11.86 17.24 11.81
C ALA A 153 10.50 17.75 11.29
N THR A 154 10.26 17.67 9.98
CA THR A 154 8.97 18.02 9.38
C THR A 154 7.88 17.02 9.80
N ILE A 155 8.21 15.72 9.82
CA ILE A 155 7.29 14.67 10.31
C ILE A 155 6.96 14.92 11.78
N GLN A 156 7.96 15.16 12.62
CA GLN A 156 7.76 15.48 14.04
C GLN A 156 6.80 16.67 14.21
N ARG A 157 7.04 17.76 13.48
CA ARG A 157 6.21 18.97 13.56
C ARG A 157 4.75 18.72 13.15
N ILE A 158 4.53 17.99 12.07
CA ILE A 158 3.18 17.64 11.60
C ILE A 158 2.51 16.67 12.60
N ALA A 159 3.25 15.74 13.17
CA ALA A 159 2.77 14.76 14.14
C ALA A 159 2.49 15.33 15.54
N GLU A 160 2.78 16.61 15.81
CA GLU A 160 2.25 17.32 17.00
C GLU A 160 0.71 17.38 16.97
N ASN A 161 0.09 17.28 15.78
CA ASN A 161 -1.35 17.13 15.68
C ASN A 161 -1.75 15.68 15.99
N PRO A 162 -2.60 15.44 17.00
CA PRO A 162 -2.98 14.08 17.41
C PRO A 162 -3.79 13.30 16.36
N GLY A 163 -4.29 13.98 15.33
CA GLY A 163 -4.91 13.34 14.18
C GLY A 163 -3.92 12.65 13.23
N VAL A 164 -2.61 12.87 13.40
CA VAL A 164 -1.56 12.22 12.60
C VAL A 164 -1.04 11.02 13.37
N ILE A 165 -1.40 9.82 12.93
CA ILE A 165 -1.22 8.57 13.68
C ILE A 165 -0.14 7.64 13.12
N GLY A 166 0.53 8.03 12.04
CA GLY A 166 1.58 7.19 11.49
C GLY A 166 2.22 7.74 10.22
N PHE A 167 3.23 7.01 9.80
CA PHE A 167 4.04 7.31 8.63
C PHE A 167 4.34 6.05 7.84
N LYS A 168 4.14 6.11 6.53
CA LYS A 168 4.55 5.09 5.58
C LYS A 168 5.70 5.60 4.74
N ASP A 169 6.80 4.86 4.70
CA ASP A 169 7.95 5.19 3.85
C ASP A 169 8.09 4.24 2.66
N SER A 170 8.21 4.81 1.46
CA SER A 170 8.54 4.09 0.23
C SER A 170 9.76 4.67 -0.49
N SER A 171 10.66 5.31 0.25
CA SER A 171 11.92 5.86 -0.29
C SER A 171 12.95 4.78 -0.66
N ALA A 172 12.80 3.56 -0.15
CA ALA A 172 13.77 2.48 -0.21
C ALA A 172 15.15 2.86 0.42
N ASN A 173 15.16 3.80 1.37
CA ASN A 173 16.34 4.26 2.09
C ASN A 173 16.23 3.93 3.58
N THR A 174 16.87 2.84 4.00
CA THR A 174 16.83 2.37 5.40
C THR A 174 17.46 3.35 6.38
N VAL A 175 18.51 4.08 6.00
CA VAL A 175 19.12 5.11 6.84
C VAL A 175 18.11 6.24 7.10
N TYR A 176 17.42 6.68 6.07
CA TYR A 176 16.38 7.68 6.22
C TYR A 176 15.24 7.17 7.12
N PHE A 177 14.73 5.96 6.85
CA PHE A 177 13.64 5.38 7.64
C PHE A 177 14.01 5.26 9.12
N GLN A 178 15.21 4.77 9.44
CA GLN A 178 15.72 4.71 10.81
C GLN A 178 15.86 6.10 11.44
N SER A 179 16.25 7.12 10.67
CA SER A 179 16.31 8.50 11.16
C SER A 179 14.92 9.02 11.55
N VAL A 180 13.87 8.68 10.77
CA VAL A 180 12.49 9.01 11.13
C VAL A 180 12.04 8.23 12.36
N MET A 181 12.31 6.92 12.44
CA MET A 181 12.00 6.12 13.63
C MET A 181 12.65 6.71 14.89
N TYR A 182 13.91 7.12 14.79
CA TYR A 182 14.61 7.76 15.92
C TYR A 182 13.97 9.10 16.31
N ALA A 183 13.56 9.91 15.32
CA ALA A 183 12.88 11.17 15.55
C ALA A 183 11.53 10.96 16.26
N MET A 184 10.82 9.87 15.97
CA MET A 184 9.50 9.56 16.52
C MET A 184 9.54 8.65 17.76
N LYS A 185 10.71 8.33 18.31
CA LYS A 185 10.91 7.36 19.43
C LYS A 185 10.10 7.66 20.70
N ASP A 186 9.79 8.91 20.92
CA ASP A 186 9.06 9.36 22.11
C ASP A 186 7.52 9.37 21.90
N ASN A 187 7.06 8.93 20.72
CA ASN A 187 5.64 8.75 20.38
C ASN A 187 5.33 7.27 20.07
N PRO A 188 5.11 6.43 21.07
CA PRO A 188 4.93 4.99 20.91
C PRO A 188 3.65 4.62 20.15
N ASP A 189 2.66 5.50 20.08
CA ASP A 189 1.41 5.28 19.36
C ASP A 189 1.51 5.65 17.86
N PHE A 190 2.65 6.20 17.44
CA PHE A 190 2.86 6.59 16.04
C PHE A 190 3.31 5.39 15.21
N SER A 191 2.47 4.96 14.27
CA SER A 191 2.72 3.78 13.45
C SER A 191 3.83 4.04 12.42
N MET A 192 4.88 3.23 12.41
CA MET A 192 5.97 3.29 11.44
C MET A 192 5.87 2.10 10.48
N LEU A 193 5.57 2.37 9.20
CA LEU A 193 5.30 1.35 8.17
C LEU A 193 6.26 1.50 6.99
N VAL A 194 6.78 0.39 6.49
CA VAL A 194 7.70 0.36 5.34
C VAL A 194 6.98 -0.12 4.07
N GLY A 195 7.21 0.56 2.95
CA GLY A 195 6.62 0.21 1.65
C GLY A 195 7.36 -0.90 0.92
N PRO A 196 8.68 -0.75 0.64
CA PRO A 196 9.47 -1.79 -0.02
C PRO A 196 9.45 -3.10 0.76
N GLU A 197 8.99 -4.15 0.12
CA GLU A 197 8.80 -5.46 0.77
C GLU A 197 10.11 -6.16 1.07
N GLU A 198 11.15 -5.87 0.30
CA GLU A 198 12.51 -6.36 0.49
C GLU A 198 13.11 -5.89 1.82
N LEU A 199 12.66 -4.74 2.31
CA LEU A 199 13.14 -4.11 3.55
C LEU A 199 12.23 -4.36 4.76
N MET A 200 11.10 -5.07 4.57
CA MET A 200 10.07 -5.20 5.62
C MET A 200 10.60 -5.95 6.84
N ALA A 201 11.25 -7.09 6.64
CA ALA A 201 11.73 -7.91 7.75
C ALA A 201 12.79 -7.22 8.60
N GLU A 202 13.79 -6.58 7.96
CA GLU A 202 14.81 -5.83 8.69
C GLU A 202 14.25 -4.61 9.44
N SER A 203 13.28 -3.91 8.82
CA SER A 203 12.63 -2.78 9.46
C SER A 203 11.86 -3.18 10.72
N VAL A 204 11.14 -4.32 10.66
CA VAL A 204 10.39 -4.86 11.82
C VAL A 204 11.35 -5.32 12.91
N LEU A 205 12.46 -5.99 12.58
CA LEU A 205 13.52 -6.33 13.54
C LEU A 205 14.07 -5.11 14.29
N LEU A 206 14.12 -3.97 13.62
CA LEU A 206 14.60 -2.69 14.18
C LEU A 206 13.50 -1.86 14.84
N GLY A 207 12.27 -2.39 14.97
CA GLY A 207 11.17 -1.76 15.71
C GLY A 207 10.10 -1.09 14.87
N ALA A 208 10.10 -1.25 13.54
CA ALA A 208 8.97 -0.82 12.72
C ALA A 208 7.72 -1.66 13.01
N HIS A 209 6.55 -1.07 12.81
CA HIS A 209 5.28 -1.70 13.13
C HIS A 209 4.78 -2.66 12.05
N GLY A 210 5.29 -2.58 10.83
CA GLY A 210 4.89 -3.49 9.76
C GLY A 210 5.19 -2.98 8.36
N GLY A 211 4.54 -3.60 7.37
CA GLY A 211 4.76 -3.33 5.96
C GLY A 211 3.49 -3.05 5.15
N VAL A 212 3.63 -2.15 4.18
CA VAL A 212 2.61 -1.88 3.16
C VAL A 212 3.12 -2.44 1.84
N ASN A 213 3.10 -3.77 1.74
CA ASN A 213 3.83 -4.55 0.75
C ASN A 213 2.93 -5.04 -0.37
N GLY A 214 3.33 -4.77 -1.61
CA GLY A 214 2.52 -5.06 -2.79
C GLY A 214 2.36 -6.54 -3.07
N GLY A 215 3.40 -7.32 -2.86
CA GLY A 215 3.38 -8.78 -3.05
C GLY A 215 2.38 -9.52 -2.17
N ALA A 216 1.97 -8.90 -1.06
CA ALA A 216 0.92 -9.46 -0.22
C ALA A 216 -0.45 -9.56 -0.94
N ASN A 217 -0.66 -8.82 -2.06
CA ASN A 217 -1.83 -9.05 -2.91
C ASN A 217 -1.84 -10.47 -3.51
N MET A 218 -0.67 -11.01 -3.85
CA MET A 218 -0.52 -12.35 -4.43
C MET A 218 -0.42 -13.43 -3.36
N PHE A 219 0.42 -13.17 -2.34
CA PHE A 219 0.83 -14.17 -1.35
C PHE A 219 0.70 -13.62 0.08
N PRO A 220 -0.52 -13.32 0.56
CA PRO A 220 -0.71 -12.68 1.86
C PRO A 220 -0.10 -13.49 3.01
N GLU A 221 -0.25 -14.82 3.01
CA GLU A 221 0.30 -15.71 4.04
C GLU A 221 1.84 -15.65 4.13
N LEU A 222 2.54 -15.50 3.00
CA LEU A 222 3.99 -15.36 2.96
C LEU A 222 4.44 -14.11 3.72
N TYR A 223 3.80 -12.97 3.43
CA TYR A 223 4.17 -11.69 4.04
C TYR A 223 3.77 -11.63 5.52
N VAL A 224 2.62 -12.21 5.88
CA VAL A 224 2.20 -12.33 7.29
C VAL A 224 3.16 -13.23 8.06
N SER A 225 3.57 -14.36 7.49
CA SER A 225 4.56 -15.25 8.10
C SER A 225 5.93 -14.57 8.26
N LEU A 226 6.39 -13.83 7.24
CA LEU A 226 7.64 -13.07 7.30
C LEU A 226 7.60 -11.98 8.38
N TYR A 227 6.48 -11.26 8.48
CA TYR A 227 6.26 -10.29 9.55
C TYR A 227 6.33 -10.95 10.93
N ASN A 228 5.66 -12.09 11.12
CA ASN A 228 5.66 -12.81 12.38
C ASN A 228 7.06 -13.35 12.74
N ALA A 229 7.81 -13.87 11.76
CA ALA A 229 9.18 -14.31 11.95
C ALA A 229 10.09 -13.14 12.39
N ALA A 230 9.97 -11.98 11.74
CA ALA A 230 10.71 -10.79 12.11
C ALA A 230 10.34 -10.28 13.50
N LYS A 231 9.05 -10.19 13.82
CA LYS A 231 8.54 -9.76 15.13
C LYS A 231 9.02 -10.65 16.28
N ASN A 232 9.14 -11.95 16.03
CA ASN A 232 9.60 -12.92 17.02
C ASN A 232 11.12 -13.16 16.99
N ALA A 233 11.86 -12.45 16.12
CA ALA A 233 13.30 -12.64 15.88
C ALA A 233 13.68 -14.10 15.51
N ASP A 234 12.77 -14.81 14.83
CA ASP A 234 13.05 -16.15 14.28
C ASP A 234 13.89 -16.01 13.01
N MET A 235 15.18 -15.98 13.20
CA MET A 235 16.15 -15.69 12.14
C MET A 235 16.26 -16.79 11.09
N GLU A 236 15.94 -18.03 11.43
CA GLU A 236 15.94 -19.15 10.47
C GLU A 236 14.77 -19.04 9.51
N GLU A 237 13.58 -18.92 10.04
CA GLU A 237 12.34 -18.77 9.25
C GLU A 237 12.35 -17.45 8.47
N LEU A 238 12.83 -16.35 9.09
CA LEU A 238 12.96 -15.06 8.42
C LEU A 238 13.81 -15.16 7.16
N ARG A 239 15.02 -15.77 7.23
CA ARG A 239 15.89 -15.92 6.05
C ARG A 239 15.23 -16.72 4.95
N ARG A 240 14.57 -17.81 5.30
CA ARG A 240 13.85 -18.70 4.36
C ARG A 240 12.71 -17.97 3.64
N LEU A 241 11.94 -17.16 4.37
CA LEU A 241 10.81 -16.41 3.80
C LEU A 241 11.29 -15.19 3.01
N GLN A 242 12.33 -14.49 3.49
CA GLN A 242 12.93 -13.35 2.79
C GLN A 242 13.49 -13.77 1.42
N GLU A 243 14.06 -14.96 1.29
CA GLU A 243 14.53 -15.48 0.01
C GLU A 243 13.38 -15.59 -1.01
N LYS A 244 12.19 -16.03 -0.57
CA LYS A 244 10.99 -16.06 -1.43
C LYS A 244 10.53 -14.66 -1.85
N VAL A 245 10.56 -13.69 -0.96
CA VAL A 245 10.25 -12.28 -1.29
C VAL A 245 11.24 -11.75 -2.33
N MET A 246 12.54 -12.02 -2.15
CA MET A 246 13.56 -11.63 -3.13
C MET A 246 13.37 -12.32 -4.47
N GLN A 247 12.94 -13.59 -4.48
CA GLN A 247 12.61 -14.30 -5.71
C GLN A 247 11.42 -13.66 -6.44
N ILE A 248 10.36 -13.27 -5.72
CA ILE A 248 9.20 -12.53 -6.28
C ILE A 248 9.69 -11.23 -6.93
N SER A 249 10.42 -10.43 -6.17
CA SER A 249 10.94 -9.13 -6.63
C SER A 249 11.81 -9.29 -7.88
N ALA A 250 12.73 -10.24 -7.89
CA ALA A 250 13.67 -10.47 -8.99
C ALA A 250 13.02 -11.08 -10.24
N THR A 251 11.89 -11.78 -10.13
CA THR A 251 11.32 -12.55 -11.26
C THR A 251 9.98 -12.02 -11.75
N ILE A 252 9.11 -11.50 -10.86
CA ILE A 252 7.78 -11.00 -11.24
C ILE A 252 7.85 -9.52 -11.57
N TYR A 253 8.53 -8.71 -10.76
CA TYR A 253 8.54 -7.25 -10.92
C TYR A 253 9.49 -6.75 -12.01
N THR A 254 10.37 -7.61 -12.50
CA THR A 254 11.40 -7.27 -13.50
C THR A 254 11.10 -7.77 -14.90
N VAL A 255 9.96 -8.43 -15.15
CA VAL A 255 9.63 -9.01 -16.47
C VAL A 255 9.51 -7.96 -17.57
N GLY A 256 9.03 -6.77 -17.25
CA GLY A 256 8.92 -5.67 -18.21
C GLY A 256 10.23 -4.89 -18.38
N GLN A 257 10.20 -3.88 -19.24
CA GLN A 257 11.36 -3.04 -19.57
C GLN A 257 11.32 -1.65 -18.91
N HIS A 258 10.23 -1.30 -18.21
CA HIS A 258 9.96 0.05 -17.71
C HIS A 258 9.50 0.03 -16.25
N GLY A 259 9.40 1.19 -15.63
CA GLY A 259 8.95 1.35 -14.23
C GLY A 259 7.55 0.78 -13.94
N SER A 260 6.70 0.62 -14.97
CA SER A 260 5.40 -0.06 -14.85
C SER A 260 5.49 -1.58 -14.69
N SER A 261 6.69 -2.18 -14.80
CA SER A 261 6.88 -3.63 -14.74
C SER A 261 6.38 -4.25 -13.45
N TYR A 262 6.61 -3.58 -12.32
CA TYR A 262 6.09 -3.98 -11.02
C TYR A 262 4.57 -4.17 -11.03
N LEU A 263 3.84 -3.12 -11.42
CA LEU A 263 2.38 -3.15 -11.43
C LEU A 263 1.82 -4.16 -12.42
N LYS A 264 2.38 -4.20 -13.64
CA LYS A 264 1.97 -5.14 -14.70
C LYS A 264 2.26 -6.58 -14.30
N GLY A 265 3.40 -6.84 -13.67
CA GLY A 265 3.78 -8.16 -13.16
C GLY A 265 2.82 -8.63 -12.07
N LEU A 266 2.53 -7.76 -11.12
CA LEU A 266 1.61 -8.02 -10.02
C LEU A 266 0.19 -8.35 -10.52
N LYS A 267 -0.40 -7.50 -11.38
CA LYS A 267 -1.75 -7.74 -11.94
C LYS A 267 -1.80 -8.98 -12.82
N CYS A 268 -0.76 -9.22 -13.63
CA CYS A 268 -0.64 -10.44 -14.43
C CYS A 268 -0.61 -11.70 -13.56
N ALA A 269 0.16 -11.68 -12.47
CA ALA A 269 0.20 -12.79 -11.51
C ALA A 269 -1.17 -13.03 -10.86
N LEU A 270 -1.84 -11.98 -10.41
CA LEU A 270 -3.20 -12.08 -9.83
C LEU A 270 -4.21 -12.68 -10.81
N SER A 271 -4.11 -12.33 -12.08
CA SER A 271 -4.96 -12.90 -13.13
C SER A 271 -4.66 -14.39 -13.36
N LEU A 272 -3.39 -14.79 -13.34
CA LEU A 272 -2.99 -16.21 -13.44
C LEU A 272 -3.42 -17.02 -12.22
N LEU A 273 -3.48 -16.40 -11.05
CA LEU A 273 -4.02 -16.98 -9.82
C LEU A 273 -5.57 -17.04 -9.81
N GLY A 274 -6.23 -16.46 -10.82
CA GLY A 274 -7.70 -16.45 -10.90
C GLY A 274 -8.38 -15.46 -9.95
N ILE A 275 -7.62 -14.51 -9.40
CA ILE A 275 -8.13 -13.54 -8.41
C ILE A 275 -8.87 -12.39 -9.09
N CYS A 276 -8.23 -11.69 -10.02
CA CYS A 276 -8.85 -10.57 -10.75
C CYS A 276 -8.28 -10.42 -12.16
N SER A 277 -8.85 -9.51 -12.96
CA SER A 277 -8.34 -9.15 -14.28
C SER A 277 -6.93 -8.54 -14.21
N ASP A 278 -6.13 -8.73 -15.27
CA ASP A 278 -4.83 -8.10 -15.47
C ASP A 278 -4.90 -6.74 -16.19
N TYR A 279 -6.09 -6.18 -16.36
CA TYR A 279 -6.27 -4.88 -16.99
C TYR A 279 -5.58 -3.78 -16.15
N VAL A 280 -4.85 -2.89 -16.81
CA VAL A 280 -4.07 -1.81 -16.19
C VAL A 280 -4.61 -0.49 -16.73
N ALA A 281 -4.80 0.49 -15.86
CA ALA A 281 -5.28 1.81 -16.25
C ALA A 281 -4.33 2.50 -17.25
N ALA A 282 -4.90 3.21 -18.23
CA ALA A 282 -4.12 4.00 -19.17
C ALA A 282 -3.22 5.02 -18.43
N PRO A 283 -2.01 5.33 -18.94
CA PRO A 283 -1.50 5.01 -20.27
C PRO A 283 -0.78 3.67 -20.38
N PHE A 284 -0.85 2.83 -19.35
CA PHE A 284 -0.19 1.52 -19.36
C PHE A 284 -1.09 0.46 -20.04
N HIS A 285 -0.46 -0.62 -20.44
CA HIS A 285 -1.13 -1.78 -21.02
C HIS A 285 -0.69 -3.04 -20.28
N LYS A 286 -1.59 -4.02 -20.18
CA LYS A 286 -1.26 -5.33 -19.61
C LYS A 286 -0.11 -6.00 -20.39
N PHE A 287 0.50 -7.01 -19.79
CA PHE A 287 1.51 -7.81 -20.45
C PHE A 287 0.92 -8.63 -21.59
N GLU A 288 1.70 -8.73 -22.69
CA GLU A 288 1.41 -9.61 -23.80
C GLU A 288 1.74 -11.08 -23.47
N GLN A 289 1.40 -11.99 -24.36
CA GLN A 289 1.54 -13.43 -24.13
C GLN A 289 2.97 -13.86 -23.75
N ARG A 290 3.98 -13.20 -24.30
CA ARG A 290 5.40 -13.49 -24.01
C ARG A 290 5.75 -13.18 -22.56
N GLU A 291 5.41 -12.01 -22.06
CA GLU A 291 5.65 -11.57 -20.70
C GLU A 291 4.77 -12.36 -19.72
N ARG A 292 3.49 -12.59 -20.06
CA ARG A 292 2.57 -13.44 -19.29
C ARG A 292 3.14 -14.86 -19.11
N GLY A 293 3.77 -15.45 -20.16
CA GLY A 293 4.46 -16.74 -20.07
C GLY A 293 5.64 -16.74 -19.10
N LYS A 294 6.37 -15.61 -18.98
CA LYS A 294 7.46 -15.49 -17.99
C LYS A 294 6.91 -15.42 -16.56
N ILE A 295 5.83 -14.66 -16.33
CA ILE A 295 5.16 -14.59 -15.03
C ILE A 295 4.63 -15.98 -14.62
N TRP A 296 4.00 -16.70 -15.55
CA TRP A 296 3.53 -18.05 -15.31
C TRP A 296 4.66 -18.99 -14.84
N LYS A 297 5.82 -18.96 -15.52
CA LYS A 297 7.00 -19.73 -15.11
C LYS A 297 7.53 -19.31 -13.74
N ALA A 298 7.54 -18.01 -13.45
CA ALA A 298 7.96 -17.49 -12.16
C ALA A 298 7.06 -18.03 -11.02
N LEU A 299 5.73 -18.03 -11.22
CA LEU A 299 4.78 -18.60 -10.26
C LEU A 299 4.99 -20.11 -10.05
N GLN A 300 5.23 -20.88 -11.12
CA GLN A 300 5.57 -22.30 -10.99
C GLN A 300 6.84 -22.54 -10.18
N ASN A 301 7.89 -21.73 -10.42
CA ASN A 301 9.14 -21.81 -9.66
C ASN A 301 8.99 -21.43 -8.18
N LEU A 302 7.95 -20.68 -7.83
CA LEU A 302 7.56 -20.39 -6.46
C LEU A 302 6.71 -21.52 -5.83
N GLY A 303 6.44 -22.60 -6.58
CA GLY A 303 5.65 -23.74 -6.11
C GLY A 303 4.14 -23.49 -6.15
N VAL A 304 3.69 -22.56 -7.01
CA VAL A 304 2.26 -22.25 -7.15
C VAL A 304 1.69 -22.95 -8.37
N ASP A 305 0.64 -23.73 -8.18
CA ASP A 305 -0.10 -24.37 -9.27
C ASP A 305 -0.96 -23.31 -10.00
N VAL A 306 -0.55 -22.95 -11.19
CA VAL A 306 -1.29 -22.01 -12.05
C VAL A 306 -1.63 -22.66 -13.39
N VAL A 307 -2.87 -22.47 -13.80
CA VAL A 307 -3.35 -22.95 -15.10
C VAL A 307 -3.31 -21.79 -16.10
N LEU A 308 -2.59 -21.98 -17.20
CA LEU A 308 -2.71 -21.08 -18.35
C LEU A 308 -4.14 -21.19 -18.92
N ARG A 309 -4.95 -20.19 -18.65
CA ARG A 309 -6.25 -19.99 -19.30
C ARG A 309 -6.12 -19.00 -20.45
#